data_e07f8dc5a76166a36c0de01245d62429
#
_entry.id   e07f8dc5a76166a36c0de01245d62429
#
_cell.length_a   1.000
_cell.length_b   1.000
_cell.length_c   1.000
_cell.angle_alpha   90.00
_cell.angle_beta   90.00
_cell.angle_gamma   90.00
#
_symmetry.space_group_name_H-M   'P 1'
#
loop_
_entity.id
_entity.type
_entity.pdbx_description
1 polymer ?
#
loop_
_entity_poly.entity_id
_entity_poly.type
_entity_poly.pdbx_seq_one_letter_code
_entity_poly.pdbx_strand_id
1 'polypeptide(L)'
;MLYTITSTLPPIHGGRTKALLSRIQLMNKELSATNTILTTNYNADYHQVIESFISNGKLGANIKVENVYDWLADYNLLYTPNSKERKKAKYYKTKRKIKGLKHKANENNNIVRYYDGDDYVLYRKYRQDSDVLDFEDFMTPYCKKRVERWHYNEFGQLHKKTYYSTKRYGKIAEKFYDRDGNKYCEKFFADDDKTTLLLIQLYKKGRMYKAFSTEKQLFEYYFEERFTDGDIVFNDARLLDRPLLNQKNNTKNVLVLHNSHLNNDEVKGSFKFALKHSEKVTKYLVLTEHQKQDIQSVYDIEDEKFAVIPHFTLQKNPKYSKDQPQDRFIYIGRFGHQKQLDHLIKAYHRFRQRGYTTKLVMFGKDEAGQLQMIQDLIDVYKLNEFVEINEFTNNPLLEFNNSRASLLTSNYEGFGLTIMESIDAGCPVVSYDVKYGPREIIEEGKTGYLVEPNNIEDFAEKMIQIVEYPLTNVRTNERLKYKAAVENYKDLLQILAHKKSKFSKIFDKIK
;
A
#
# COMPACT_ATOMS: atom_id res chain seq x y z
N MET A 1 11.26 -2.67 22.16
CA MET A 1 9.95 -3.07 21.58
C MET A 1 10.09 -3.32 20.08
N LEU A 2 9.02 -3.82 19.42
CA LEU A 2 9.00 -4.06 17.97
C LEU A 2 7.96 -3.16 17.31
N TYR A 3 8.40 -2.36 16.36
CA TYR A 3 7.56 -1.43 15.61
C TYR A 3 7.60 -1.72 14.11
N THR A 4 6.50 -1.41 13.43
CA THR A 4 6.44 -1.34 11.96
C THR A 4 5.90 0.01 11.55
N ILE A 5 6.65 0.74 10.73
CA ILE A 5 6.26 2.05 10.19
C ILE A 5 5.71 1.88 8.77
N THR A 6 4.55 2.46 8.53
CA THR A 6 4.01 2.66 7.17
C THR A 6 3.34 4.04 7.07
N SER A 7 3.29 4.63 5.88
CA SER A 7 2.60 5.92 5.73
C SER A 7 1.09 5.78 5.90
N THR A 8 0.50 4.69 5.42
CA THR A 8 -0.96 4.48 5.42
C THR A 8 -1.32 2.99 5.43
N LEU A 9 -2.52 2.69 5.94
CA LEU A 9 -3.19 1.40 5.84
C LEU A 9 -4.54 1.61 5.11
N PRO A 10 -4.58 1.56 3.78
CA PRO A 10 -5.82 1.75 3.03
C PRO A 10 -6.73 0.51 3.14
N PRO A 11 -8.06 0.67 3.18
CA PRO A 11 -9.02 -0.44 3.29
C PRO A 11 -8.95 -1.37 2.07
N ILE A 12 -8.81 -0.80 0.88
CA ILE A 12 -8.51 -1.52 -0.36
C ILE A 12 -7.02 -1.35 -0.63
N HIS A 13 -6.28 -2.44 -0.69
CA HIS A 13 -4.83 -2.38 -0.70
C HIS A 13 -4.19 -3.37 -1.69
N GLY A 14 -3.06 -2.96 -2.25
CA GLY A 14 -2.20 -3.80 -3.10
C GLY A 14 -1.17 -4.62 -2.33
N GLY A 15 -0.23 -5.21 -3.04
CA GLY A 15 0.75 -6.18 -2.54
C GLY A 15 1.56 -5.72 -1.35
N ARG A 16 1.98 -4.44 -1.29
CA ARG A 16 2.79 -3.91 -0.17
C ARG A 16 2.08 -4.05 1.18
N THR A 17 0.83 -3.60 1.28
CA THR A 17 0.08 -3.69 2.54
C THR A 17 -0.25 -5.15 2.88
N LYS A 18 -0.56 -5.99 1.88
CA LYS A 18 -0.76 -7.43 2.07
C LYS A 18 0.51 -8.07 2.66
N ALA A 19 1.67 -7.80 2.09
CA ALA A 19 2.94 -8.33 2.56
C ALA A 19 3.30 -7.86 3.97
N LEU A 20 3.10 -6.56 4.28
CA LEU A 20 3.29 -6.01 5.62
C LEU A 20 2.43 -6.73 6.66
N LEU A 21 1.13 -6.85 6.41
CA LEU A 21 0.19 -7.51 7.32
C LEU A 21 0.52 -9.00 7.49
N SER A 22 0.87 -9.70 6.40
CA SER A 22 1.26 -11.11 6.44
C SER A 22 2.52 -11.34 7.27
N ARG A 23 3.54 -10.48 7.15
CA ARG A 23 4.74 -10.50 7.98
C ARG A 23 4.41 -10.30 9.45
N ILE A 24 3.61 -9.28 9.78
CA ILE A 24 3.24 -8.98 11.15
C ILE A 24 2.46 -10.14 11.77
N GLN A 25 1.52 -10.73 11.03
CA GLN A 25 0.79 -11.91 11.50
C GLN A 25 1.70 -13.11 11.75
N LEU A 26 2.63 -13.40 10.83
CA LEU A 26 3.60 -14.47 11.00
C LEU A 26 4.42 -14.26 12.27
N MET A 27 5.01 -13.07 12.44
CA MET A 27 5.84 -12.74 13.61
C MET A 27 5.04 -12.85 14.91
N ASN A 28 3.80 -12.37 14.93
CA ASN A 28 2.94 -12.43 16.10
C ASN A 28 2.52 -13.86 16.45
N LYS A 29 2.13 -14.64 15.45
CA LYS A 29 1.56 -15.97 15.63
C LYS A 29 2.59 -17.05 15.90
N GLU A 30 3.68 -17.05 15.13
CA GLU A 30 4.69 -18.12 15.16
C GLU A 30 5.89 -17.77 16.06
N LEU A 31 6.20 -16.48 16.21
CA LEU A 31 7.39 -16.02 16.95
C LEU A 31 7.04 -15.28 18.24
N SER A 32 5.77 -15.18 18.60
CA SER A 32 5.27 -14.44 19.78
C SER A 32 5.79 -12.99 19.83
N ALA A 33 6.12 -12.41 18.69
CA ALA A 33 6.68 -11.07 18.57
C ALA A 33 5.55 -10.06 18.37
N THR A 34 5.08 -9.46 19.47
CA THR A 34 4.03 -8.43 19.42
C THR A 34 4.56 -7.16 18.77
N ASN A 35 3.88 -6.71 17.71
CA ASN A 35 4.24 -5.56 16.91
C ASN A 35 3.28 -4.38 17.15
N THR A 36 3.81 -3.15 17.11
CA THR A 36 3.00 -1.92 17.05
C THR A 36 3.17 -1.29 15.67
N ILE A 37 2.08 -1.12 14.93
CA ILE A 37 2.09 -0.46 13.63
C ILE A 37 1.94 1.05 13.83
N LEU A 38 2.85 1.83 13.26
CA LEU A 38 2.81 3.28 13.26
C LEU A 38 2.46 3.79 11.86
N THR A 39 1.47 4.69 11.79
CA THR A 39 1.03 5.33 10.54
C THR A 39 1.17 6.84 10.61
N THR A 40 1.46 7.50 9.49
CA THR A 40 1.80 8.93 9.47
C THR A 40 0.82 9.80 8.66
N ASN A 41 0.02 9.23 7.77
CA ASN A 41 -0.99 10.01 7.05
C ASN A 41 -2.24 10.21 7.93
N TYR A 42 -2.92 11.34 7.71
CA TYR A 42 -4.18 11.61 8.39
C TYR A 42 -5.33 10.81 7.77
N ASN A 43 -6.06 10.09 8.63
CA ASN A 43 -7.31 9.42 8.24
C ASN A 43 -8.24 9.36 9.47
N ALA A 44 -9.38 10.03 9.39
CA ALA A 44 -10.36 10.06 10.48
C ALA A 44 -11.06 8.70 10.71
N ASP A 45 -11.03 7.81 9.73
CA ASP A 45 -11.76 6.54 9.74
C ASP A 45 -10.81 5.33 9.93
N TYR A 46 -9.60 5.52 10.49
CA TYR A 46 -8.64 4.41 10.71
C TYR A 46 -9.20 3.29 11.58
N HIS A 47 -10.01 3.59 12.56
CA HIS A 47 -10.63 2.57 13.42
C HIS A 47 -11.50 1.61 12.62
N GLN A 48 -12.27 2.08 11.62
CA GLN A 48 -13.06 1.21 10.74
C GLN A 48 -12.17 0.31 9.89
N VAL A 49 -11.06 0.85 9.37
CA VAL A 49 -10.08 0.07 8.60
C VAL A 49 -9.46 -1.02 9.46
N ILE A 50 -9.04 -0.69 10.68
CA ILE A 50 -8.44 -1.64 11.63
C ILE A 50 -9.44 -2.74 12.00
N GLU A 51 -10.68 -2.39 12.31
CA GLU A 51 -11.72 -3.36 12.60
C GLU A 51 -12.05 -4.27 11.43
N SER A 52 -12.10 -3.71 10.22
CA SER A 52 -12.24 -4.51 9.01
C SER A 52 -11.08 -5.49 8.84
N PHE A 53 -9.84 -5.08 9.14
CA PHE A 53 -8.69 -5.97 9.07
C PHE A 53 -8.73 -7.08 10.13
N ILE A 54 -9.19 -6.78 11.34
CA ILE A 54 -9.35 -7.76 12.41
C ILE A 54 -10.48 -8.74 12.07
N SER A 55 -11.65 -8.25 11.66
CA SER A 55 -12.81 -9.09 11.32
C SER A 55 -12.57 -10.01 10.13
N ASN A 56 -11.78 -9.55 9.15
CA ASN A 56 -11.37 -10.34 7.99
C ASN A 56 -10.11 -11.19 8.24
N GLY A 57 -9.65 -11.29 9.49
CA GLY A 57 -8.48 -12.08 9.85
C GLY A 57 -7.14 -11.58 9.27
N LYS A 58 -7.08 -10.35 8.76
CA LYS A 58 -5.85 -9.73 8.21
C LYS A 58 -4.93 -9.16 9.27
N LEU A 59 -5.46 -8.91 10.47
CA LEU A 59 -4.71 -8.38 11.61
C LEU A 59 -5.16 -9.07 12.91
N GLY A 60 -4.20 -9.45 13.75
CA GLY A 60 -4.49 -10.00 15.08
C GLY A 60 -5.06 -8.92 16.01
N ALA A 61 -6.04 -9.27 16.82
CA ALA A 61 -6.69 -8.32 17.76
C ALA A 61 -5.72 -7.76 18.83
N ASN A 62 -4.60 -8.42 19.06
CA ASN A 62 -3.53 -7.99 19.99
C ASN A 62 -2.48 -7.08 19.35
N ILE A 63 -2.57 -6.81 18.04
CA ILE A 63 -1.67 -5.89 17.33
C ILE A 63 -2.16 -4.46 17.53
N LYS A 64 -1.31 -3.61 18.11
CA LYS A 64 -1.61 -2.19 18.27
C LYS A 64 -1.35 -1.44 16.97
N VAL A 65 -2.28 -0.58 16.58
CA VAL A 65 -2.08 0.40 15.51
C VAL A 65 -2.17 1.79 16.12
N GLU A 66 -1.20 2.63 15.82
CA GLU A 66 -1.12 4.01 16.31
C GLU A 66 -0.89 4.94 15.13
N ASN A 67 -1.62 6.05 15.10
CA ASN A 67 -1.42 7.10 14.12
C ASN A 67 -0.77 8.31 14.78
N VAL A 68 0.12 9.00 14.05
CA VAL A 68 0.79 10.20 14.57
C VAL A 68 -0.19 11.27 15.04
N TYR A 69 -1.34 11.41 14.40
CA TYR A 69 -2.34 12.42 14.79
C TYR A 69 -3.10 12.02 16.05
N ASP A 70 -3.33 10.70 16.30
CA ASP A 70 -3.85 10.22 17.58
C ASP A 70 -2.89 10.58 18.72
N TRP A 71 -1.59 10.36 18.49
CA TRP A 71 -0.55 10.69 19.46
C TRP A 71 -0.48 12.21 19.71
N LEU A 72 -0.54 13.04 18.65
CA LEU A 72 -0.53 14.52 18.77
C LEU A 72 -1.74 15.06 19.55
N ALA A 73 -2.89 14.37 19.47
CA ALA A 73 -4.10 14.71 20.19
C ALA A 73 -4.19 14.07 21.59
N ASP A 74 -3.07 13.57 22.12
CA ASP A 74 -3.03 12.78 23.36
C ASP A 74 -4.06 11.62 23.34
N TYR A 75 -4.21 10.94 22.18
CA TYR A 75 -5.19 9.87 21.90
C TYR A 75 -6.65 10.30 22.06
N ASN A 76 -6.92 11.59 22.03
CA ASN A 76 -8.25 12.17 22.11
C ASN A 76 -8.74 12.67 20.71
N LEU A 77 -8.26 12.05 19.63
CA LEU A 77 -8.58 12.49 18.28
C LEU A 77 -10.02 12.16 17.89
N LEU A 78 -10.42 10.90 18.10
CA LEU A 78 -11.70 10.39 17.69
C LEU A 78 -12.31 9.53 18.79
N TYR A 79 -13.64 9.50 18.83
CA TYR A 79 -14.32 8.55 19.67
C TYR A 79 -14.30 7.16 19.02
N THR A 80 -13.51 6.25 19.58
CA THR A 80 -13.43 4.84 19.16
C THR A 80 -14.04 3.94 20.22
N PRO A 81 -15.36 3.79 20.27
CA PRO A 81 -15.99 2.95 21.25
C PRO A 81 -15.63 1.47 21.01
N ASN A 82 -15.42 0.72 22.10
CA ASN A 82 -15.44 -0.72 22.02
C ASN A 82 -16.85 -1.19 21.61
N SER A 83 -17.02 -2.48 21.28
CA SER A 83 -18.31 -3.01 20.79
C SER A 83 -19.52 -2.75 21.71
N LYS A 84 -19.31 -2.57 23.02
CA LYS A 84 -20.34 -2.20 23.99
C LYS A 84 -20.64 -0.70 23.96
N GLU A 85 -19.62 0.12 23.78
CA GLU A 85 -19.73 1.58 23.72
C GLU A 85 -20.33 2.07 22.40
N ARG A 86 -20.08 1.36 21.27
CA ARG A 86 -20.71 1.65 19.97
C ARG A 86 -22.22 1.63 20.03
N LYS A 87 -22.83 0.70 20.78
CA LYS A 87 -24.27 0.65 20.96
C LYS A 87 -24.82 1.88 21.69
N LYS A 88 -23.95 2.61 22.41
CA LYS A 88 -24.29 3.84 23.16
C LYS A 88 -23.72 5.10 22.51
N ALA A 89 -23.01 4.98 21.38
CA ALA A 89 -22.39 6.12 20.72
C ALA A 89 -23.44 7.14 20.29
N LYS A 90 -23.18 8.40 20.60
CA LYS A 90 -24.03 9.51 20.21
C LYS A 90 -23.65 9.97 18.81
N TYR A 91 -24.57 9.82 17.85
CA TYR A 91 -24.43 10.37 16.50
C TYR A 91 -24.94 11.81 16.47
N TYR A 92 -24.11 12.73 16.00
CA TYR A 92 -24.48 14.14 15.81
C TYR A 92 -25.16 14.29 14.44
N LYS A 93 -26.49 14.25 14.46
CA LYS A 93 -27.32 14.44 13.27
C LYS A 93 -27.47 15.91 12.95
N THR A 94 -27.37 16.26 11.67
CA THR A 94 -27.50 17.62 11.16
C THR A 94 -28.76 17.74 10.31
N LYS A 95 -29.68 18.63 10.71
CA LYS A 95 -30.91 18.88 9.94
C LYS A 95 -30.59 19.35 8.55
N ARG A 96 -31.28 18.80 7.53
CA ARG A 96 -31.12 19.17 6.14
C ARG A 96 -31.68 20.58 5.86
N LYS A 97 -32.80 20.97 6.48
CA LYS A 97 -33.38 22.29 6.34
C LYS A 97 -32.66 23.31 7.21
N ILE A 98 -32.21 24.40 6.61
CA ILE A 98 -31.65 25.58 7.28
C ILE A 98 -32.67 26.72 7.13
N LYS A 99 -33.01 27.40 8.25
CA LYS A 99 -33.93 28.53 8.24
C LYS A 99 -33.33 29.68 7.40
N GLY A 100 -34.11 30.20 6.47
CA GLY A 100 -33.69 31.32 5.59
C GLY A 100 -33.01 30.87 4.30
N LEU A 101 -32.60 29.62 4.14
CA LEU A 101 -31.94 29.15 2.91
C LEU A 101 -32.87 28.23 2.09
N LYS A 102 -32.93 28.47 0.78
CA LYS A 102 -33.47 27.49 -0.18
C LYS A 102 -32.48 26.32 -0.32
N HIS A 103 -32.95 25.10 -0.59
CA HIS A 103 -32.07 23.98 -0.80
C HIS A 103 -32.56 23.04 -1.91
N LYS A 104 -31.59 22.36 -2.55
CA LYS A 104 -31.82 21.33 -3.56
C LYS A 104 -30.99 20.07 -3.17
N ALA A 105 -31.66 18.93 -3.07
CA ALA A 105 -31.01 17.64 -2.85
C ALA A 105 -30.80 16.91 -4.20
N ASN A 106 -29.80 15.99 -4.24
CA ASN A 106 -29.64 15.04 -5.34
C ASN A 106 -30.64 13.87 -5.18
N GLU A 107 -30.72 12.99 -6.21
CA GLU A 107 -31.63 11.83 -6.24
C GLU A 107 -31.46 10.92 -5.01
N ASN A 108 -30.21 10.64 -4.60
CA ASN A 108 -29.90 9.78 -3.44
C ASN A 108 -30.01 10.53 -2.10
N ASN A 109 -30.43 11.78 -2.12
CA ASN A 109 -30.61 12.64 -0.94
C ASN A 109 -29.39 12.71 0.02
N ASN A 110 -28.20 12.37 -0.45
CA ASN A 110 -26.96 12.45 0.34
C ASN A 110 -26.14 13.73 0.09
N ILE A 111 -26.53 14.52 -0.93
CA ILE A 111 -25.92 15.80 -1.26
C ILE A 111 -27.02 16.88 -1.24
N VAL A 112 -26.76 17.98 -0.52
CA VAL A 112 -27.67 19.13 -0.45
C VAL A 112 -26.90 20.41 -0.73
N ARG A 113 -27.41 21.21 -1.67
CA ARG A 113 -26.93 22.57 -2.01
C ARG A 113 -27.85 23.60 -1.46
N TYR A 114 -27.33 24.65 -0.84
CA TYR A 114 -28.09 25.72 -0.20
C TYR A 114 -27.83 27.05 -0.88
N TYR A 115 -28.88 27.85 -0.94
CA TYR A 115 -28.90 29.16 -1.61
C TYR A 115 -29.50 30.21 -0.69
N ASP A 116 -28.86 31.39 -0.61
CA ASP A 116 -29.41 32.61 -0.04
C ASP A 116 -29.90 33.45 -1.20
N GLY A 117 -31.24 33.56 -1.38
CA GLY A 117 -31.79 34.03 -2.65
C GLY A 117 -31.38 33.13 -3.80
N ASP A 118 -30.57 33.68 -4.72
CA ASP A 118 -29.99 32.97 -5.86
C ASP A 118 -28.48 32.61 -5.65
N ASP A 119 -27.92 33.08 -4.56
CA ASP A 119 -26.51 32.87 -4.23
C ASP A 119 -26.26 31.48 -3.66
N TYR A 120 -25.35 30.72 -4.31
CA TYR A 120 -24.91 29.40 -3.83
C TYR A 120 -23.90 29.56 -2.69
N VAL A 121 -24.32 29.25 -1.45
CA VAL A 121 -23.54 29.57 -0.23
C VAL A 121 -22.99 28.36 0.51
N LEU A 122 -23.65 27.19 0.41
CA LEU A 122 -23.25 26.02 1.20
C LEU A 122 -23.57 24.72 0.43
N TYR A 123 -22.63 23.78 0.54
CA TYR A 123 -22.78 22.40 0.08
C TYR A 123 -22.64 21.48 1.27
N ARG A 124 -23.54 20.52 1.44
CA ARG A 124 -23.46 19.48 2.45
C ARG A 124 -23.46 18.11 1.80
N LYS A 125 -22.53 17.25 2.22
CA LYS A 125 -22.56 15.83 1.93
C LYS A 125 -22.83 15.07 3.22
N TYR A 126 -23.84 14.24 3.17
CA TYR A 126 -24.21 13.33 4.25
C TYR A 126 -23.68 11.94 3.96
N ARG A 127 -23.43 11.16 5.00
CA ARG A 127 -23.14 9.74 4.88
C ARG A 127 -24.38 9.03 4.34
N GLN A 128 -24.13 7.93 3.62
CA GLN A 128 -25.22 7.19 2.96
C GLN A 128 -26.30 6.79 3.99
N ASP A 129 -27.57 6.97 3.61
CA ASP A 129 -28.77 6.64 4.40
C ASP A 129 -28.75 7.20 5.83
N SER A 130 -28.17 8.40 6.01
CA SER A 130 -27.95 9.01 7.32
C SER A 130 -28.14 10.52 7.28
N ASP A 131 -28.45 11.11 8.44
CA ASP A 131 -28.43 12.55 8.70
C ASP A 131 -27.10 13.03 9.31
N VAL A 132 -26.07 12.17 9.33
CA VAL A 132 -24.71 12.51 9.78
C VAL A 132 -23.94 13.11 8.62
N LEU A 133 -23.32 14.28 8.84
CA LEU A 133 -22.46 14.91 7.84
C LEU A 133 -21.17 14.10 7.62
N ASP A 134 -20.75 14.04 6.36
CA ASP A 134 -19.41 13.63 5.94
C ASP A 134 -18.51 14.88 5.84
N PHE A 135 -18.99 15.89 5.11
CA PHE A 135 -18.37 17.22 5.08
C PHE A 135 -19.37 18.31 4.65
N GLU A 136 -19.00 19.57 4.90
CA GLU A 136 -19.69 20.72 4.34
C GLU A 136 -18.68 21.73 3.77
N ASP A 137 -19.04 22.34 2.63
CA ASP A 137 -18.26 23.36 1.93
C ASP A 137 -18.99 24.71 2.00
N PHE A 138 -18.28 25.71 2.49
CA PHE A 138 -18.72 27.11 2.46
C PHE A 138 -18.23 27.73 1.16
N MET A 139 -19.18 28.34 0.41
CA MET A 139 -18.96 28.85 -0.94
C MET A 139 -18.93 30.38 -0.94
N THR A 140 -18.12 30.95 -1.83
CA THR A 140 -18.24 32.39 -2.10
C THR A 140 -19.45 32.60 -3.03
N PRO A 141 -20.40 33.51 -2.69
CA PRO A 141 -21.54 33.78 -3.56
C PRO A 141 -21.09 34.26 -4.94
N TYR A 142 -20.11 35.17 -5.00
CA TYR A 142 -19.63 35.81 -6.22
C TYR A 142 -19.07 34.82 -7.27
N CYS A 143 -18.14 33.92 -6.88
CA CYS A 143 -17.47 33.01 -7.83
C CYS A 143 -17.88 31.56 -7.68
N LYS A 144 -18.78 31.24 -6.75
CA LYS A 144 -19.28 29.89 -6.48
C LYS A 144 -18.15 28.88 -6.20
N LYS A 145 -17.05 29.37 -5.61
CA LYS A 145 -15.88 28.55 -5.24
C LYS A 145 -15.86 28.31 -3.73
N ARG A 146 -15.34 27.14 -3.37
CA ARG A 146 -15.19 26.77 -1.98
C ARG A 146 -14.06 27.57 -1.32
N VAL A 147 -14.33 28.14 -0.13
CA VAL A 147 -13.35 28.85 0.69
C VAL A 147 -13.00 28.13 1.96
N GLU A 148 -13.91 27.31 2.46
CA GLU A 148 -13.70 26.52 3.67
C GLU A 148 -14.39 25.16 3.52
N ARG A 149 -13.77 24.08 4.04
CA ARG A 149 -14.41 22.77 4.20
C ARG A 149 -14.26 22.29 5.62
N TRP A 150 -15.36 21.85 6.20
CA TRP A 150 -15.40 21.17 7.49
C TRP A 150 -15.61 19.68 7.27
N HIS A 151 -14.76 18.88 7.89
CA HIS A 151 -14.79 17.42 7.78
C HIS A 151 -15.28 16.80 9.07
N TYR A 152 -16.16 15.81 8.96
CA TYR A 152 -16.77 15.11 10.07
C TYR A 152 -16.46 13.62 10.05
N ASN A 153 -16.23 13.02 11.23
CA ASN A 153 -16.05 11.58 11.36
C ASN A 153 -17.40 10.82 11.23
N GLU A 154 -17.38 9.51 11.37
CA GLU A 154 -18.60 8.67 11.27
C GLU A 154 -19.70 9.05 12.28
N PHE A 155 -19.34 9.67 13.40
CA PHE A 155 -20.28 10.12 14.42
C PHE A 155 -20.78 11.54 14.20
N GLY A 156 -20.32 12.25 13.17
CA GLY A 156 -20.66 13.63 12.89
C GLY A 156 -19.89 14.65 13.74
N GLN A 157 -18.76 14.25 14.35
CA GLN A 157 -17.91 15.17 15.08
C GLN A 157 -16.94 15.85 14.11
N LEU A 158 -16.81 17.18 14.23
CA LEU A 158 -15.84 17.95 13.48
C LEU A 158 -14.43 17.56 13.91
N HIS A 159 -13.58 17.19 12.92
CA HIS A 159 -12.20 16.83 13.20
C HIS A 159 -11.17 17.61 12.40
N LYS A 160 -11.56 18.23 11.28
CA LYS A 160 -10.66 19.02 10.44
C LYS A 160 -11.40 20.14 9.73
N LYS A 161 -10.76 21.33 9.65
CA LYS A 161 -11.18 22.41 8.75
C LYS A 161 -10.07 22.67 7.75
N THR A 162 -10.43 22.81 6.48
CA THR A 162 -9.51 23.17 5.39
C THR A 162 -9.93 24.52 4.81
N TYR A 163 -8.99 25.43 4.70
CA TYR A 163 -9.17 26.77 4.13
C TYR A 163 -8.54 26.83 2.74
N TYR A 164 -9.23 27.50 1.82
CA TYR A 164 -8.84 27.61 0.43
C TYR A 164 -8.63 29.07 0.01
N SER A 165 -7.65 29.27 -0.86
CA SER A 165 -7.40 30.56 -1.49
C SER A 165 -8.58 30.98 -2.35
N THR A 166 -9.00 32.23 -2.22
CA THR A 166 -10.00 32.83 -3.13
C THR A 166 -9.41 33.18 -4.50
N LYS A 167 -8.08 33.15 -4.62
CA LYS A 167 -7.33 33.50 -5.82
C LYS A 167 -7.04 32.29 -6.70
N ARG A 168 -6.45 31.24 -6.13
CA ARG A 168 -6.04 30.00 -6.85
C ARG A 168 -6.90 28.80 -6.52
N TYR A 169 -7.75 28.90 -5.51
CA TYR A 169 -8.62 27.82 -5.02
C TYR A 169 -7.87 26.60 -4.48
N GLY A 170 -6.56 26.71 -4.32
CA GLY A 170 -5.71 25.75 -3.63
C GLY A 170 -5.86 25.84 -2.11
N LYS A 171 -5.46 24.79 -1.41
CA LYS A 171 -5.47 24.74 0.04
C LYS A 171 -4.40 25.68 0.60
N ILE A 172 -4.75 26.53 1.58
CA ILE A 172 -3.84 27.48 2.25
C ILE A 172 -3.65 27.19 3.73
N ALA A 173 -4.61 26.54 4.40
CA ALA A 173 -4.47 26.09 5.78
C ALA A 173 -5.31 24.86 6.08
N GLU A 174 -4.86 24.06 7.05
CA GLU A 174 -5.63 22.97 7.66
C GLU A 174 -5.53 23.09 9.19
N LYS A 175 -6.67 23.02 9.89
CA LYS A 175 -6.75 22.98 11.35
C LYS A 175 -7.35 21.67 11.79
N PHE A 176 -6.70 20.98 12.71
CA PHE A 176 -7.09 19.68 13.23
C PHE A 176 -7.58 19.80 14.66
N TYR A 177 -8.70 19.14 14.95
CA TYR A 177 -9.40 19.20 16.22
C TYR A 177 -9.55 17.81 16.81
N ASP A 178 -9.42 17.73 18.14
CA ASP A 178 -9.73 16.53 18.89
C ASP A 178 -11.26 16.39 19.08
N ARG A 179 -11.69 15.30 19.70
CA ARG A 179 -13.13 15.03 19.94
C ARG A 179 -13.81 16.06 20.87
N ASP A 180 -13.03 16.80 21.66
CA ASP A 180 -13.54 17.83 22.56
C ASP A 180 -13.54 19.23 21.88
N GLY A 181 -13.13 19.30 20.61
CA GLY A 181 -13.08 20.52 19.82
C GLY A 181 -11.83 21.37 20.03
N ASN A 182 -10.81 20.85 20.73
CA ASN A 182 -9.56 21.57 20.93
C ASN A 182 -8.67 21.43 19.70
N LYS A 183 -8.12 22.54 19.21
CA LYS A 183 -7.15 22.53 18.12
C LYS A 183 -5.81 22.00 18.64
N TYR A 184 -5.30 20.90 18.05
CA TYR A 184 -4.01 20.31 18.42
C TYR A 184 -2.93 20.46 17.35
N CYS A 185 -3.33 20.66 16.06
CA CYS A 185 -2.40 20.84 14.95
C CYS A 185 -2.96 21.85 13.94
N GLU A 186 -2.06 22.64 13.34
CA GLU A 186 -2.39 23.53 12.24
C GLU A 186 -1.26 23.49 11.20
N LYS A 187 -1.63 23.46 9.91
CA LYS A 187 -0.72 23.48 8.76
C LYS A 187 -1.02 24.69 7.88
N PHE A 188 0.02 25.35 7.44
CA PHE A 188 -0.05 26.49 6.52
C PHE A 188 0.64 26.14 5.21
N PHE A 189 0.04 26.55 4.12
CA PHE A 189 0.52 26.27 2.77
C PHE A 189 0.67 27.58 1.99
N ALA A 190 1.63 27.62 1.07
CA ALA A 190 1.74 28.72 0.12
C ALA A 190 0.53 28.73 -0.82
N ASP A 191 0.11 29.94 -1.21
CA ASP A 191 -0.87 30.10 -2.28
C ASP A 191 -0.19 29.95 -3.64
N ASP A 192 0.32 28.73 -3.91
CA ASP A 192 0.99 28.33 -5.14
C ASP A 192 0.30 27.09 -5.76
N ASP A 193 0.67 26.75 -7.01
CA ASP A 193 0.08 25.64 -7.73
C ASP A 193 0.44 24.27 -7.13
N LYS A 194 1.52 24.20 -6.33
CA LYS A 194 2.02 22.97 -5.69
C LYS A 194 1.47 22.76 -4.29
N THR A 195 0.77 23.75 -3.72
CA THR A 195 0.29 23.72 -2.33
C THR A 195 1.46 23.43 -1.37
N THR A 196 2.53 24.20 -1.52
CA THR A 196 3.80 24.01 -0.77
C THR A 196 3.56 24.21 0.72
N LEU A 197 3.88 23.22 1.55
CA LEU A 197 3.78 23.31 3.00
C LEU A 197 4.84 24.31 3.52
N LEU A 198 4.40 25.30 4.29
CA LEU A 198 5.24 26.34 4.88
C LEU A 198 5.54 26.10 6.35
N LEU A 199 4.50 25.68 7.10
CA LEU A 199 4.59 25.61 8.56
C LEU A 199 3.59 24.61 9.12
N ILE A 200 4.02 23.87 10.14
CA ILE A 200 3.17 23.04 11.00
C ILE A 200 3.30 23.58 12.42
N GLN A 201 2.21 23.84 13.10
CA GLN A 201 2.17 24.26 14.49
C GLN A 201 1.40 23.24 15.33
N LEU A 202 1.97 22.86 16.46
CA LEU A 202 1.35 21.98 17.44
C LEU A 202 0.86 22.76 18.65
N TYR A 203 -0.32 22.38 19.16
CA TYR A 203 -0.98 23.06 20.26
C TYR A 203 -1.28 22.09 21.39
N LYS A 204 -1.14 22.55 22.62
CA LYS A 204 -1.58 21.86 23.83
C LYS A 204 -2.25 22.87 24.76
N LYS A 205 -3.46 22.57 25.22
CA LYS A 205 -4.28 23.48 26.08
C LYS A 205 -4.40 24.90 25.46
N GLY A 206 -4.64 24.98 24.17
CA GLY A 206 -4.81 26.25 23.43
C GLY A 206 -3.52 27.03 23.15
N ARG A 207 -2.36 26.58 23.61
CA ARG A 207 -1.06 27.25 23.41
C ARG A 207 -0.20 26.48 22.42
N MET A 208 0.43 27.20 21.47
CA MET A 208 1.43 26.65 20.59
C MET A 208 2.68 26.28 21.40
N TYR A 209 3.18 25.04 21.23
CA TYR A 209 4.36 24.57 21.95
C TYR A 209 5.48 24.07 21.04
N LYS A 210 5.19 23.75 19.78
CA LYS A 210 6.18 23.28 18.81
C LYS A 210 5.79 23.67 17.39
N ALA A 211 6.81 23.87 16.52
CA ALA A 211 6.60 24.16 15.11
C ALA A 211 7.62 23.45 14.22
N PHE A 212 7.25 23.16 12.95
CA PHE A 212 8.09 22.49 11.96
C PHE A 212 7.87 23.12 10.58
N SER A 213 8.91 23.11 9.76
CA SER A 213 8.82 23.58 8.37
C SER A 213 8.38 22.46 7.40
N THR A 214 8.49 21.20 7.80
CA THR A 214 8.16 20.06 6.94
C THR A 214 7.50 18.91 7.73
N GLU A 215 6.72 18.08 7.03
CA GLU A 215 6.19 16.85 7.64
C GLU A 215 7.30 15.87 8.08
N LYS A 216 8.44 15.87 7.38
CA LYS A 216 9.58 15.02 7.78
C LYS A 216 10.11 15.37 9.16
N GLN A 217 10.21 16.66 9.49
CA GLN A 217 10.61 17.11 10.83
C GLN A 217 9.58 16.76 11.90
N LEU A 218 8.28 16.84 11.58
CA LEU A 218 7.22 16.39 12.47
C LEU A 218 7.33 14.88 12.74
N PHE A 219 7.56 14.06 11.70
CA PHE A 219 7.69 12.60 11.86
C PHE A 219 8.98 12.22 12.58
N GLU A 220 10.08 12.93 12.36
CA GLU A 220 11.33 12.79 13.12
C GLU A 220 11.09 13.03 14.61
N TYR A 221 10.42 14.13 14.97
CA TYR A 221 10.02 14.43 16.34
C TYR A 221 9.12 13.33 16.93
N TYR A 222 8.11 12.85 16.18
CA TYR A 222 7.25 11.77 16.62
C TYR A 222 8.03 10.49 16.91
N PHE A 223 8.95 10.09 16.04
CA PHE A 223 9.77 8.90 16.21
C PHE A 223 10.75 9.06 17.39
N GLU A 224 11.34 10.25 17.56
CA GLU A 224 12.21 10.54 18.68
C GLU A 224 11.51 10.41 20.04
N GLU A 225 10.27 10.90 20.15
CA GLU A 225 9.47 10.79 21.37
C GLU A 225 8.88 9.38 21.58
N ARG A 226 8.79 8.58 20.52
CA ARG A 226 8.10 7.30 20.55
C ARG A 226 9.03 6.11 20.76
N PHE A 227 10.23 6.18 20.25
CA PHE A 227 11.21 5.09 20.35
C PHE A 227 12.14 5.27 21.54
N THR A 228 12.71 4.14 21.95
CA THR A 228 13.78 4.05 22.93
C THR A 228 14.96 3.27 22.36
N ASP A 229 16.13 3.41 22.98
CA ASP A 229 17.33 2.68 22.56
C ASP A 229 17.11 1.16 22.56
N GLY A 230 17.54 0.53 21.49
CA GLY A 230 17.39 -0.90 21.28
C GLY A 230 16.04 -1.35 20.71
N ASP A 231 15.08 -0.44 20.50
CA ASP A 231 13.83 -0.78 19.80
C ASP A 231 14.12 -1.24 18.38
N ILE A 232 13.41 -2.28 17.92
CA ILE A 232 13.51 -2.80 16.56
C ILE A 232 12.41 -2.14 15.74
N VAL A 233 12.81 -1.50 14.63
CA VAL A 233 11.90 -0.73 13.78
C VAL A 233 11.97 -1.20 12.34
N PHE A 234 10.91 -1.85 11.85
CA PHE A 234 10.74 -2.15 10.44
C PHE A 234 10.09 -0.95 9.73
N ASN A 235 10.73 -0.42 8.69
CA ASN A 235 10.17 0.65 7.90
C ASN A 235 9.78 0.17 6.50
N ASP A 236 8.48 0.15 6.22
CA ASP A 236 7.88 -0.24 4.94
C ASP A 236 7.61 0.96 4.00
N ALA A 237 7.89 2.18 4.44
CA ALA A 237 7.61 3.40 3.70
C ALA A 237 8.90 4.21 3.45
N ARG A 238 9.44 4.12 2.23
CA ARG A 238 10.70 4.80 1.84
C ARG A 238 10.71 6.31 2.11
N LEU A 239 9.56 6.97 2.04
CA LEU A 239 9.45 8.40 2.36
C LEU A 239 9.72 8.72 3.83
N LEU A 240 9.65 7.71 4.71
CA LEU A 240 9.91 7.80 6.15
C LEU A 240 11.34 7.37 6.54
N ASP A 241 12.20 7.01 5.57
CA ASP A 241 13.59 6.64 5.87
C ASP A 241 14.34 7.80 6.54
N ARG A 242 14.25 9.02 5.98
CA ARG A 242 14.96 10.16 6.54
C ARG A 242 14.49 10.52 7.95
N PRO A 243 13.20 10.65 8.25
CA PRO A 243 12.73 10.83 9.63
C PRO A 243 13.20 9.75 10.59
N LEU A 244 13.14 8.48 10.18
CA LEU A 244 13.57 7.36 11.02
C LEU A 244 15.07 7.38 11.28
N LEU A 245 15.88 7.64 10.26
CA LEU A 245 17.34 7.57 10.37
C LEU A 245 17.97 8.86 10.99
N ASN A 246 17.21 9.94 11.11
CA ASN A 246 17.66 11.20 11.72
C ASN A 246 17.26 11.33 13.19
N GLN A 247 16.25 10.58 13.69
CA GLN A 247 15.87 10.62 15.10
C GLN A 247 17.07 10.18 16.00
N LYS A 248 17.11 10.64 17.25
CA LYS A 248 18.30 10.55 18.10
C LYS A 248 18.48 9.21 18.82
N ASN A 249 17.40 8.46 19.02
CA ASN A 249 17.47 7.19 19.74
C ASN A 249 18.20 6.12 18.91
N ASN A 250 18.99 5.28 19.59
CA ASN A 250 19.75 4.22 18.95
C ASN A 250 18.86 2.99 18.70
N THR A 251 17.99 3.09 17.69
CA THR A 251 17.11 2.02 17.26
C THR A 251 17.76 1.05 16.27
N LYS A 252 17.25 -0.16 16.18
CA LYS A 252 17.65 -1.18 15.20
C LYS A 252 16.76 -1.07 13.97
N ASN A 253 17.23 -0.30 12.98
CA ASN A 253 16.45 0.08 11.80
C ASN A 253 16.52 -0.98 10.71
N VAL A 254 15.39 -1.61 10.39
CA VAL A 254 15.23 -2.57 9.28
C VAL A 254 14.43 -1.89 8.17
N LEU A 255 15.06 -1.62 7.04
CA LEU A 255 14.42 -0.97 5.90
C LEU A 255 13.92 -2.02 4.92
N VAL A 256 12.60 -2.15 4.77
CA VAL A 256 11.96 -3.17 3.91
C VAL A 256 11.77 -2.63 2.51
N LEU A 257 12.40 -3.21 1.51
CA LEU A 257 12.38 -2.78 0.12
C LEU A 257 11.36 -3.59 -0.70
N HIS A 258 10.10 -3.11 -0.77
CA HIS A 258 9.01 -3.80 -1.47
C HIS A 258 9.02 -3.64 -2.99
N ASN A 259 9.74 -2.66 -3.52
CA ASN A 259 9.76 -2.34 -4.96
C ASN A 259 11.19 -2.21 -5.46
N SER A 260 11.34 -2.24 -6.79
CA SER A 260 12.59 -1.89 -7.42
C SER A 260 13.10 -0.53 -6.91
N HIS A 261 14.37 -0.47 -6.50
CA HIS A 261 15.04 0.77 -6.14
C HIS A 261 15.45 1.59 -7.38
N LEU A 262 15.33 1.00 -8.58
CA LEU A 262 15.67 1.62 -9.85
C LEU A 262 14.43 2.17 -10.57
N ASN A 263 14.65 3.23 -11.36
CA ASN A 263 13.78 3.73 -12.39
C ASN A 263 14.65 3.97 -13.64
N ASN A 264 14.47 3.18 -14.69
CA ASN A 264 15.30 3.21 -15.89
C ASN A 264 16.81 3.20 -15.54
N ASP A 265 17.26 2.22 -14.79
CA ASP A 265 18.64 2.04 -14.31
C ASP A 265 19.18 3.10 -13.34
N GLU A 266 18.45 4.17 -13.08
CA GLU A 266 18.80 5.15 -12.05
C GLU A 266 18.17 4.84 -10.69
N VAL A 267 18.93 5.05 -9.62
CA VAL A 267 18.39 4.90 -8.24
C VAL A 267 17.35 5.98 -7.94
N LYS A 268 16.14 5.56 -7.60
CA LYS A 268 15.04 6.45 -7.22
C LYS A 268 15.42 7.36 -6.05
N GLY A 269 15.05 8.63 -6.11
CA GLY A 269 15.35 9.62 -5.07
C GLY A 269 14.94 9.21 -3.66
N SER A 270 13.84 8.43 -3.53
CA SER A 270 13.36 7.93 -2.24
C SER A 270 14.28 6.89 -1.58
N PHE A 271 15.17 6.22 -2.32
CA PHE A 271 16.13 5.27 -1.79
C PHE A 271 17.50 5.88 -1.52
N LYS A 272 17.88 6.93 -2.28
CA LYS A 272 19.24 7.51 -2.23
C LYS A 272 19.71 7.87 -0.83
N PHE A 273 18.83 8.42 0.01
CA PHE A 273 19.21 8.82 1.37
C PHE A 273 19.61 7.61 2.22
N ALA A 274 18.76 6.59 2.26
CA ALA A 274 19.00 5.40 3.06
C ALA A 274 20.23 4.61 2.59
N LEU A 275 20.45 4.50 1.27
CA LEU A 275 21.60 3.79 0.71
C LEU A 275 22.93 4.54 0.93
N LYS A 276 22.91 5.89 0.96
CA LYS A 276 24.09 6.71 1.25
C LYS A 276 24.45 6.75 2.74
N HIS A 277 23.49 6.48 3.63
CA HIS A 277 23.67 6.49 5.09
C HIS A 277 23.50 5.08 5.67
N SER A 278 24.18 4.10 5.05
CA SER A 278 24.09 2.69 5.46
C SER A 278 24.56 2.44 6.88
N GLU A 279 25.42 3.29 7.44
CA GLU A 279 25.87 3.25 8.84
C GLU A 279 24.71 3.37 9.85
N LYS A 280 23.62 4.07 9.50
CA LYS A 280 22.40 4.23 10.32
C LYS A 280 21.40 3.09 10.15
N VAL A 281 21.62 2.21 9.18
CA VAL A 281 20.73 1.10 8.88
C VAL A 281 21.29 -0.19 9.50
N THR A 282 20.47 -0.90 10.26
CA THR A 282 20.87 -2.19 10.83
C THR A 282 20.75 -3.29 9.78
N LYS A 283 19.64 -3.33 9.03
CA LYS A 283 19.41 -4.28 7.95
C LYS A 283 18.60 -3.67 6.81
N TYR A 284 19.00 -3.96 5.58
CA TYR A 284 18.14 -3.85 4.40
C TYR A 284 17.46 -5.19 4.19
N LEU A 285 16.14 -5.25 4.35
CA LEU A 285 15.36 -6.41 4.00
C LEU A 285 14.94 -6.28 2.53
N VAL A 286 15.60 -7.04 1.68
CA VAL A 286 15.31 -7.14 0.25
C VAL A 286 14.61 -8.45 -0.07
N LEU A 287 13.90 -8.50 -1.19
CA LEU A 287 13.07 -9.65 -1.53
C LEU A 287 13.79 -10.67 -2.42
N THR A 288 14.89 -10.26 -3.05
CA THR A 288 15.65 -11.06 -4.02
C THR A 288 17.14 -10.87 -3.86
N GLU A 289 17.91 -11.90 -4.17
CA GLU A 289 19.39 -11.81 -4.24
C GLU A 289 19.80 -10.84 -5.36
N HIS A 290 19.11 -10.85 -6.48
CA HIS A 290 19.37 -9.94 -7.60
C HIS A 290 19.28 -8.46 -7.19
N GLN A 291 18.24 -8.06 -6.40
CA GLN A 291 18.14 -6.68 -5.92
C GLN A 291 19.28 -6.32 -4.96
N LYS A 292 19.71 -7.24 -4.10
CA LYS A 292 20.86 -7.06 -3.22
C LYS A 292 22.14 -6.80 -4.04
N GLN A 293 22.42 -7.65 -5.03
CA GLN A 293 23.60 -7.54 -5.89
C GLN A 293 23.60 -6.21 -6.68
N ASP A 294 22.46 -5.81 -7.22
CA ASP A 294 22.33 -4.53 -7.93
C ASP A 294 22.57 -3.32 -6.99
N ILE A 295 22.15 -3.39 -5.74
CA ILE A 295 22.45 -2.33 -4.76
C ILE A 295 23.94 -2.31 -4.44
N GLN A 296 24.56 -3.46 -4.22
CA GLN A 296 25.98 -3.58 -3.90
C GLN A 296 26.90 -3.19 -5.08
N SER A 297 26.43 -3.32 -6.30
CA SER A 297 27.18 -2.86 -7.48
C SER A 297 27.36 -1.34 -7.55
N VAL A 298 26.50 -0.57 -6.86
CA VAL A 298 26.48 0.90 -6.88
C VAL A 298 26.91 1.50 -5.53
N TYR A 299 26.62 0.80 -4.43
CA TYR A 299 26.89 1.28 -3.07
C TYR A 299 27.76 0.28 -2.33
N ASP A 300 28.81 0.77 -1.69
CA ASP A 300 29.67 -0.03 -0.81
C ASP A 300 28.92 -0.33 0.50
N ILE A 301 28.12 -1.40 0.47
CA ILE A 301 27.32 -1.87 1.61
C ILE A 301 27.66 -3.34 1.84
N GLU A 302 28.18 -3.62 3.04
CA GLU A 302 28.58 -4.96 3.45
C GLU A 302 27.44 -5.97 3.36
N ASP A 303 27.77 -7.21 3.02
CA ASP A 303 26.82 -8.31 2.85
C ASP A 303 25.98 -8.55 4.11
N GLU A 304 26.61 -8.43 5.27
CA GLU A 304 25.93 -8.58 6.57
C GLU A 304 24.84 -7.54 6.85
N LYS A 305 24.80 -6.44 6.11
CA LYS A 305 23.74 -5.43 6.19
C LYS A 305 22.45 -5.87 5.50
N PHE A 306 22.50 -6.92 4.69
CA PHE A 306 21.33 -7.41 3.98
C PHE A 306 20.66 -8.58 4.71
N ALA A 307 19.34 -8.65 4.58
CA ALA A 307 18.52 -9.82 4.86
C ALA A 307 17.65 -10.08 3.62
N VAL A 308 17.95 -11.17 2.91
CA VAL A 308 17.17 -11.55 1.72
C VAL A 308 16.04 -12.45 2.17
N ILE A 309 14.84 -11.88 2.30
CA ILE A 309 13.64 -12.60 2.74
C ILE A 309 12.53 -12.36 1.74
N PRO A 310 12.25 -13.31 0.84
CA PRO A 310 11.20 -13.18 -0.15
C PRO A 310 9.80 -13.12 0.50
N HIS A 311 8.82 -12.65 -0.25
CA HIS A 311 7.43 -12.86 0.12
C HIS A 311 7.12 -14.35 0.13
N PHE A 312 6.07 -14.74 0.84
CA PHE A 312 5.74 -16.14 1.07
C PHE A 312 4.24 -16.40 0.86
N THR A 313 3.91 -17.65 0.53
CA THR A 313 2.53 -18.09 0.38
C THR A 313 1.88 -18.26 1.76
N LEU A 314 0.59 -17.91 1.84
CA LEU A 314 -0.19 -18.04 3.08
C LEU A 314 -0.86 -19.40 3.22
N GLN A 315 -0.95 -20.17 2.14
CA GLN A 315 -1.61 -21.46 2.14
C GLN A 315 -0.70 -22.52 2.75
N LYS A 316 -1.16 -23.14 3.83
CA LYS A 316 -0.45 -24.29 4.45
C LYS A 316 -0.60 -25.58 3.61
N ASN A 317 -1.76 -25.76 2.97
CA ASN A 317 -2.06 -26.91 2.10
C ASN A 317 -3.04 -26.43 1.02
N PRO A 318 -2.57 -25.95 -0.11
CA PRO A 318 -3.46 -25.54 -1.19
C PRO A 318 -4.25 -26.77 -1.68
N LYS A 319 -5.58 -26.67 -1.62
CA LYS A 319 -6.46 -27.64 -2.25
C LYS A 319 -6.61 -27.25 -3.70
N TYR A 320 -5.90 -27.92 -4.57
CA TYR A 320 -6.11 -27.76 -6.02
C TYR A 320 -7.38 -28.51 -6.43
N SER A 321 -8.18 -27.91 -7.31
CA SER A 321 -9.25 -28.63 -7.99
C SER A 321 -8.62 -29.78 -8.78
N LYS A 322 -9.27 -30.93 -8.78
CA LYS A 322 -8.92 -32.06 -9.67
C LYS A 322 -9.48 -31.88 -11.07
N ASP A 323 -10.30 -30.85 -11.26
CA ASP A 323 -10.93 -30.57 -12.54
C ASP A 323 -9.88 -29.98 -13.51
N GLN A 324 -10.03 -30.31 -14.78
CA GLN A 324 -9.20 -29.74 -15.84
C GLN A 324 -9.40 -28.22 -15.86
N PRO A 325 -8.31 -27.42 -15.99
CA PRO A 325 -8.44 -25.97 -16.09
C PRO A 325 -9.28 -25.62 -17.33
N GLN A 326 -10.01 -24.52 -17.24
CA GLN A 326 -10.72 -23.95 -18.38
C GLN A 326 -9.71 -23.57 -19.48
N ASP A 327 -10.15 -23.63 -20.74
CA ASP A 327 -9.29 -23.25 -21.86
C ASP A 327 -9.16 -21.73 -21.97
N ARG A 328 -8.44 -21.18 -20.98
CA ARG A 328 -8.17 -19.74 -20.90
C ARG A 328 -6.82 -19.43 -20.30
N PHE A 329 -6.20 -18.36 -20.79
CA PHE A 329 -5.15 -17.62 -20.09
C PHE A 329 -5.74 -16.60 -19.14
N ILE A 330 -4.96 -16.20 -18.12
CA ILE A 330 -5.42 -15.22 -17.15
C ILE A 330 -4.37 -14.14 -16.91
N TYR A 331 -4.85 -12.92 -16.74
CA TYR A 331 -4.10 -11.80 -16.18
C TYR A 331 -4.84 -11.28 -14.93
N ILE A 332 -4.14 -11.12 -13.81
CA ILE A 332 -4.68 -10.46 -12.62
C ILE A 332 -3.72 -9.36 -12.18
N GLY A 333 -4.18 -8.11 -12.22
CA GLY A 333 -3.36 -6.96 -11.81
C GLY A 333 -4.00 -5.63 -12.16
N ARG A 334 -3.38 -4.52 -11.69
CA ARG A 334 -3.81 -3.17 -12.08
C ARG A 334 -3.54 -2.97 -13.58
N PHE A 335 -4.44 -2.27 -14.25
CA PHE A 335 -4.21 -1.86 -15.64
C PHE A 335 -3.44 -0.54 -15.62
N GLY A 336 -2.12 -0.63 -15.45
CA GLY A 336 -1.22 0.50 -15.36
C GLY A 336 -0.03 0.37 -16.31
N HIS A 337 0.64 1.49 -16.63
CA HIS A 337 1.77 1.54 -17.56
C HIS A 337 2.89 0.52 -17.25
N GLN A 338 3.15 0.30 -15.94
CA GLN A 338 4.14 -0.67 -15.49
C GLN A 338 3.89 -2.08 -16.04
N LYS A 339 2.63 -2.43 -16.31
CA LYS A 339 2.22 -3.79 -16.69
C LYS A 339 2.34 -4.09 -18.18
N GLN A 340 2.61 -3.07 -19.00
CA GLN A 340 2.78 -3.18 -20.46
C GLN A 340 1.71 -4.09 -21.11
N LEU A 341 0.44 -3.81 -20.81
CA LEU A 341 -0.66 -4.65 -21.28
C LEU A 341 -0.87 -4.56 -22.80
N ASP A 342 -0.35 -3.54 -23.42
CA ASP A 342 -0.25 -3.48 -24.88
C ASP A 342 0.63 -4.61 -25.45
N HIS A 343 1.74 -4.98 -24.77
CA HIS A 343 2.55 -6.14 -25.14
C HIS A 343 1.77 -7.44 -24.96
N LEU A 344 1.01 -7.56 -23.87
CA LEU A 344 0.17 -8.74 -23.64
C LEU A 344 -0.85 -8.93 -24.78
N ILE A 345 -1.57 -7.88 -25.16
CA ILE A 345 -2.58 -7.95 -26.25
C ILE A 345 -1.90 -8.24 -27.59
N LYS A 346 -0.73 -7.63 -27.88
CA LYS A 346 0.05 -7.91 -29.09
C LYS A 346 0.52 -9.37 -29.15
N ALA A 347 1.07 -9.91 -28.05
CA ALA A 347 1.49 -11.31 -27.96
C ALA A 347 0.29 -12.25 -28.12
N TYR A 348 -0.83 -11.93 -27.47
CA TYR A 348 -2.07 -12.70 -27.62
C TYR A 348 -2.59 -12.64 -29.07
N HIS A 349 -2.50 -11.50 -29.75
CA HIS A 349 -2.83 -11.42 -31.17
C HIS A 349 -1.95 -12.35 -32.03
N ARG A 350 -0.62 -12.40 -31.78
CA ARG A 350 0.31 -13.35 -32.45
C ARG A 350 -0.09 -14.81 -32.19
N PHE A 351 -0.42 -15.14 -30.94
CA PHE A 351 -0.93 -16.46 -30.58
C PHE A 351 -2.20 -16.83 -31.37
N ARG A 352 -3.14 -15.90 -31.51
CA ARG A 352 -4.38 -16.09 -32.28
C ARG A 352 -4.12 -16.27 -33.78
N GLN A 353 -3.19 -15.50 -34.36
CA GLN A 353 -2.80 -15.61 -35.78
C GLN A 353 -2.27 -17.01 -36.15
N ARG A 354 -1.76 -17.77 -35.17
CA ARG A 354 -1.31 -19.16 -35.34
C ARG A 354 -2.40 -20.21 -35.18
N GLY A 355 -3.66 -19.78 -35.08
CA GLY A 355 -4.81 -20.64 -35.07
C GLY A 355 -5.28 -21.15 -33.71
N TYR A 356 -4.63 -20.78 -32.61
CA TYR A 356 -5.02 -21.19 -31.25
C TYR A 356 -6.26 -20.44 -30.78
N THR A 357 -7.13 -21.11 -29.98
CA THR A 357 -8.45 -20.59 -29.58
C THR A 357 -8.59 -20.27 -28.10
N THR A 358 -7.61 -20.64 -27.27
CA THR A 358 -7.59 -20.38 -25.84
C THR A 358 -7.90 -18.91 -25.55
N LYS A 359 -8.90 -18.63 -24.71
CA LYS A 359 -9.34 -17.26 -24.38
C LYS A 359 -8.35 -16.53 -23.46
N LEU A 360 -8.39 -15.21 -23.45
CA LEU A 360 -7.69 -14.37 -22.48
C LEU A 360 -8.71 -13.69 -21.57
N VAL A 361 -8.62 -13.94 -20.26
CA VAL A 361 -9.45 -13.28 -19.23
C VAL A 361 -8.58 -12.38 -18.36
N MET A 362 -8.99 -11.13 -18.24
CA MET A 362 -8.23 -10.11 -17.52
C MET A 362 -9.05 -9.56 -16.34
N PHE A 363 -8.46 -9.54 -15.15
CA PHE A 363 -9.06 -8.97 -13.94
C PHE A 363 -8.22 -7.81 -13.44
N GLY A 364 -8.84 -6.66 -13.24
CA GLY A 364 -8.12 -5.52 -12.69
C GLY A 364 -8.92 -4.23 -12.61
N LYS A 365 -8.24 -3.21 -12.11
CA LYS A 365 -8.76 -1.86 -12.06
C LYS A 365 -7.91 -0.96 -12.92
N ASP A 366 -8.57 -0.04 -13.64
CA ASP A 366 -7.89 0.96 -14.45
C ASP A 366 -7.00 1.86 -13.60
N GLU A 367 -5.81 2.13 -14.11
CA GLU A 367 -4.86 3.10 -13.58
C GLU A 367 -4.34 3.96 -14.73
N ALA A 368 -4.57 5.26 -14.64
CA ALA A 368 -4.12 6.24 -15.62
C ALA A 368 -4.66 6.05 -17.07
N GLY A 369 -5.91 5.58 -17.22
CA GLY A 369 -6.57 5.47 -18.53
C GLY A 369 -6.07 4.33 -19.40
N GLN A 370 -5.41 3.33 -18.84
CA GLN A 370 -4.88 2.19 -19.61
C GLN A 370 -5.98 1.26 -20.14
N LEU A 371 -7.14 1.22 -19.49
CA LEU A 371 -8.28 0.41 -19.94
C LEU A 371 -8.72 0.77 -21.35
N GLN A 372 -8.78 2.07 -21.66
CA GLN A 372 -9.16 2.52 -23.01
C GLN A 372 -8.15 2.05 -24.06
N MET A 373 -6.85 2.19 -23.80
CA MET A 373 -5.78 1.71 -24.70
C MET A 373 -5.89 0.19 -24.96
N ILE A 374 -6.19 -0.60 -23.90
CA ILE A 374 -6.37 -2.05 -24.05
C ILE A 374 -7.59 -2.33 -24.94
N GLN A 375 -8.72 -1.65 -24.72
CA GLN A 375 -9.92 -1.81 -25.51
C GLN A 375 -9.71 -1.46 -26.97
N ASP A 376 -9.03 -0.34 -27.25
CA ASP A 376 -8.69 0.10 -28.61
C ASP A 376 -7.84 -0.97 -29.35
N LEU A 377 -6.88 -1.59 -28.67
CA LEU A 377 -6.08 -2.68 -29.25
C LEU A 377 -6.90 -3.95 -29.51
N ILE A 378 -7.81 -4.31 -28.61
CA ILE A 378 -8.73 -5.44 -28.78
C ILE A 378 -9.59 -5.24 -30.03
N ASP A 379 -10.10 -4.03 -30.22
CA ASP A 379 -10.92 -3.66 -31.39
C ASP A 379 -10.10 -3.70 -32.68
N VAL A 380 -8.91 -3.08 -32.69
CA VAL A 380 -8.01 -3.06 -33.84
C VAL A 380 -7.62 -4.46 -34.29
N TYR A 381 -7.32 -5.35 -33.35
CA TYR A 381 -6.94 -6.74 -33.64
C TYR A 381 -8.14 -7.70 -33.75
N LYS A 382 -9.37 -7.21 -33.64
CA LYS A 382 -10.63 -8.01 -33.73
C LYS A 382 -10.65 -9.17 -32.71
N LEU A 383 -10.29 -8.89 -31.48
CA LEU A 383 -10.15 -9.89 -30.42
C LEU A 383 -11.36 -9.91 -29.46
N ASN A 384 -12.44 -9.17 -29.73
CA ASN A 384 -13.59 -8.98 -28.82
C ASN A 384 -14.26 -10.29 -28.35
N GLU A 385 -14.28 -11.32 -29.17
CA GLU A 385 -14.87 -12.62 -28.83
C GLU A 385 -13.92 -13.49 -27.97
N PHE A 386 -12.66 -13.12 -27.86
CA PHE A 386 -11.59 -13.92 -27.26
C PHE A 386 -10.95 -13.31 -26.02
N VAL A 387 -11.12 -11.99 -25.81
CA VAL A 387 -10.59 -11.26 -24.65
C VAL A 387 -11.75 -10.78 -23.80
N GLU A 388 -11.75 -11.16 -22.53
CA GLU A 388 -12.73 -10.74 -21.53
C GLU A 388 -12.04 -9.86 -20.50
N ILE A 389 -12.60 -8.67 -20.21
CA ILE A 389 -12.10 -7.73 -19.20
C ILE A 389 -13.10 -7.67 -18.05
N ASN A 390 -12.62 -7.95 -16.87
CA ASN A 390 -13.40 -7.94 -15.63
C ASN A 390 -12.85 -6.94 -14.62
N GLU A 391 -13.69 -6.51 -13.69
CA GLU A 391 -13.27 -5.76 -12.53
C GLU A 391 -12.41 -6.62 -11.58
N PHE A 392 -12.02 -6.05 -10.44
CA PHE A 392 -11.20 -6.71 -9.44
C PHE A 392 -11.88 -8.00 -8.91
N THR A 393 -11.13 -9.11 -8.89
CA THR A 393 -11.60 -10.37 -8.28
C THR A 393 -11.27 -10.43 -6.79
N ASN A 394 -12.22 -10.91 -5.99
CA ASN A 394 -12.02 -11.19 -4.58
C ASN A 394 -11.42 -12.59 -4.32
N ASN A 395 -11.35 -13.45 -5.34
CA ASN A 395 -10.83 -14.81 -5.22
C ASN A 395 -9.80 -15.14 -6.31
N PRO A 396 -8.64 -14.46 -6.32
CA PRO A 396 -7.62 -14.65 -7.35
C PRO A 396 -7.09 -16.07 -7.44
N LEU A 397 -7.00 -16.79 -6.33
CA LEU A 397 -6.48 -18.16 -6.32
C LEU A 397 -7.40 -19.12 -7.08
N LEU A 398 -8.71 -18.94 -6.98
CA LEU A 398 -9.66 -19.75 -7.76
C LEU A 398 -9.55 -19.45 -9.25
N GLU A 399 -9.41 -18.18 -9.61
CA GLU A 399 -9.26 -17.76 -10.99
C GLU A 399 -7.97 -18.32 -11.61
N PHE A 400 -6.85 -18.28 -10.88
CA PHE A 400 -5.62 -18.93 -11.32
C PHE A 400 -5.79 -20.43 -11.47
N ASN A 401 -6.32 -21.11 -10.45
CA ASN A 401 -6.51 -22.57 -10.48
C ASN A 401 -7.34 -23.04 -11.66
N ASN A 402 -8.31 -22.25 -12.09
CA ASN A 402 -9.18 -22.52 -13.23
C ASN A 402 -8.60 -22.13 -14.59
N SER A 403 -7.32 -21.75 -14.67
CA SER A 403 -6.72 -21.22 -15.91
C SER A 403 -5.50 -22.04 -16.33
N ARG A 404 -5.26 -22.15 -17.65
CA ARG A 404 -4.10 -22.89 -18.20
C ARG A 404 -2.77 -22.27 -17.82
N ALA A 405 -2.68 -20.92 -17.87
CA ALA A 405 -1.51 -20.19 -17.46
C ALA A 405 -1.86 -18.73 -17.15
N SER A 406 -1.08 -18.09 -16.28
CA SER A 406 -1.11 -16.65 -16.10
C SER A 406 -0.03 -15.97 -16.93
N LEU A 407 -0.32 -14.74 -17.40
CA LEU A 407 0.51 -13.99 -18.32
C LEU A 407 0.93 -12.64 -17.70
N LEU A 408 2.23 -12.33 -17.69
CA LEU A 408 2.75 -11.08 -17.13
C LEU A 408 3.80 -10.44 -18.04
N THR A 409 3.49 -9.27 -18.55
CA THR A 409 4.36 -8.49 -19.44
C THR A 409 4.94 -7.24 -18.78
N SER A 410 5.07 -7.25 -17.45
CA SER A 410 5.51 -6.08 -16.68
C SER A 410 6.88 -5.58 -17.13
N ASN A 411 7.08 -4.26 -17.10
CA ASN A 411 8.38 -3.63 -17.36
C ASN A 411 9.35 -3.78 -16.17
N TYR A 412 8.83 -3.80 -14.96
CA TYR A 412 9.59 -4.10 -13.73
C TYR A 412 8.64 -4.60 -12.65
N GLU A 413 9.18 -5.34 -11.69
CA GLU A 413 8.47 -5.82 -10.50
C GLU A 413 9.25 -5.51 -9.23
N GLY A 414 8.56 -5.48 -8.10
CA GLY A 414 9.24 -5.46 -6.80
C GLY A 414 9.62 -6.88 -6.34
N PHE A 415 8.75 -7.85 -6.67
CA PHE A 415 8.91 -9.27 -6.43
C PHE A 415 8.09 -10.12 -7.39
N GLY A 416 6.86 -9.71 -7.73
CA GLY A 416 5.94 -10.50 -8.55
C GLY A 416 5.00 -11.36 -7.69
N LEU A 417 4.30 -10.76 -6.73
CA LEU A 417 3.33 -11.48 -5.88
C LEU A 417 2.32 -12.27 -6.69
N THR A 418 1.84 -11.74 -7.81
CA THR A 418 0.89 -12.41 -8.70
C THR A 418 1.49 -13.66 -9.34
N ILE A 419 2.79 -13.67 -9.66
CA ILE A 419 3.52 -14.85 -10.14
C ILE A 419 3.50 -15.93 -9.06
N MET A 420 3.88 -15.56 -7.84
CA MET A 420 3.89 -16.48 -6.70
C MET A 420 2.48 -17.03 -6.40
N GLU A 421 1.46 -16.19 -6.41
CA GLU A 421 0.06 -16.56 -6.18
C GLU A 421 -0.47 -17.50 -7.27
N SER A 422 -0.10 -17.27 -8.54
CA SER A 422 -0.44 -18.13 -9.65
C SER A 422 0.15 -19.54 -9.47
N ILE A 423 1.46 -19.62 -9.21
CA ILE A 423 2.16 -20.89 -8.99
C ILE A 423 1.62 -21.61 -7.74
N ASP A 424 1.30 -20.89 -6.68
CA ASP A 424 0.71 -21.43 -5.44
C ASP A 424 -0.69 -22.01 -5.68
N ALA A 425 -1.41 -21.50 -6.67
CA ALA A 425 -2.70 -22.04 -7.14
C ALA A 425 -2.56 -23.19 -8.15
N GLY A 426 -1.33 -23.59 -8.48
CA GLY A 426 -1.08 -24.66 -9.47
C GLY A 426 -1.14 -24.18 -10.93
N CYS A 427 -1.21 -22.87 -11.18
CA CYS A 427 -1.28 -22.28 -12.51
C CYS A 427 0.12 -21.85 -12.96
N PRO A 428 0.67 -22.38 -14.06
CA PRO A 428 1.97 -21.97 -14.57
C PRO A 428 1.94 -20.53 -15.09
N VAL A 429 3.13 -19.93 -15.23
CA VAL A 429 3.26 -18.52 -15.59
C VAL A 429 4.11 -18.34 -16.83
N VAL A 430 3.69 -17.48 -17.76
CA VAL A 430 4.60 -16.88 -18.76
C VAL A 430 4.84 -15.44 -18.35
N SER A 431 6.10 -15.07 -18.13
CA SER A 431 6.45 -13.74 -17.64
C SER A 431 7.69 -13.19 -18.35
N TYR A 432 7.70 -11.88 -18.56
CA TYR A 432 8.98 -11.21 -18.85
C TYR A 432 9.95 -11.39 -17.68
N ASP A 433 11.22 -11.64 -17.98
CA ASP A 433 12.30 -11.78 -17.01
C ASP A 433 12.86 -10.40 -16.62
N VAL A 434 12.04 -9.66 -15.89
CA VAL A 434 12.36 -8.31 -15.46
C VAL A 434 12.91 -8.25 -14.03
N LYS A 435 13.55 -7.16 -13.68
CA LYS A 435 13.96 -6.82 -12.31
C LYS A 435 12.73 -6.37 -11.51
N TYR A 436 12.41 -6.98 -10.36
CA TYR A 436 13.01 -8.15 -9.72
C TYR A 436 11.97 -9.24 -9.53
N GLY A 437 12.41 -10.49 -9.25
CA GLY A 437 11.54 -11.56 -8.78
C GLY A 437 11.21 -12.65 -9.80
N PRO A 438 10.76 -12.38 -11.04
CA PRO A 438 10.33 -13.45 -11.96
C PRO A 438 11.30 -14.63 -12.00
N ARG A 439 12.60 -14.41 -12.27
CA ARG A 439 13.62 -15.47 -12.31
C ARG A 439 13.92 -16.16 -10.97
N GLU A 440 13.50 -15.56 -9.86
CA GLU A 440 13.67 -16.18 -8.55
C GLU A 440 12.43 -16.94 -8.09
N ILE A 441 11.30 -16.76 -8.77
CA ILE A 441 10.03 -17.42 -8.45
C ILE A 441 9.73 -18.53 -9.45
N ILE A 442 9.97 -18.28 -10.75
CA ILE A 442 9.68 -19.22 -11.84
C ILE A 442 10.85 -20.20 -12.00
N GLU A 443 10.55 -21.48 -11.95
CA GLU A 443 11.45 -22.56 -12.33
C GLU A 443 11.12 -22.91 -13.79
N GLU A 444 12.06 -22.57 -14.70
CA GLU A 444 11.92 -22.73 -16.15
C GLU A 444 11.51 -24.17 -16.54
N GLY A 445 10.44 -24.31 -17.30
CA GLY A 445 9.90 -25.58 -17.73
C GLY A 445 9.23 -26.43 -16.64
N LYS A 446 9.13 -25.94 -15.39
CA LYS A 446 8.44 -26.60 -14.29
C LYS A 446 7.23 -25.82 -13.80
N THR A 447 7.43 -24.52 -13.50
CA THR A 447 6.38 -23.65 -12.97
C THR A 447 5.99 -22.55 -13.94
N GLY A 448 6.69 -22.44 -15.07
CA GLY A 448 6.42 -21.47 -16.11
C GLY A 448 7.59 -21.25 -17.04
N TYR A 449 7.52 -20.17 -17.79
CA TYR A 449 8.52 -19.74 -18.74
C TYR A 449 8.88 -18.27 -18.56
N LEU A 450 10.18 -17.97 -18.66
CA LEU A 450 10.73 -16.63 -18.67
C LEU A 450 10.99 -16.20 -20.11
N VAL A 451 10.64 -14.97 -20.42
CA VAL A 451 10.82 -14.37 -21.73
C VAL A 451 11.63 -13.09 -21.58
N GLU A 452 12.57 -12.85 -22.49
CA GLU A 452 13.32 -11.61 -22.51
C GLU A 452 12.37 -10.40 -22.59
N PRO A 453 12.60 -9.34 -21.79
CA PRO A 453 11.74 -8.17 -21.80
C PRO A 453 11.55 -7.58 -23.19
N ASN A 454 10.30 -7.24 -23.54
CA ASN A 454 9.86 -6.70 -24.83
C ASN A 454 9.88 -7.68 -26.00
N ASN A 455 10.26 -8.94 -25.82
CA ASN A 455 10.19 -9.95 -26.88
C ASN A 455 8.76 -10.54 -27.00
N ILE A 456 7.91 -9.80 -27.73
CA ILE A 456 6.49 -10.16 -27.91
C ILE A 456 6.33 -11.48 -28.68
N GLU A 457 7.22 -11.77 -29.63
CA GLU A 457 7.14 -12.98 -30.43
C GLU A 457 7.43 -14.22 -29.58
N ASP A 458 8.55 -14.20 -28.83
CA ASP A 458 8.88 -15.31 -27.92
C ASP A 458 7.82 -15.48 -26.83
N PHE A 459 7.20 -14.39 -26.37
CA PHE A 459 6.09 -14.47 -25.42
C PHE A 459 4.91 -15.25 -25.99
N ALA A 460 4.56 -15.01 -27.25
CA ALA A 460 3.52 -15.77 -27.96
C ALA A 460 3.92 -17.26 -28.15
N GLU A 461 5.21 -17.54 -28.45
CA GLU A 461 5.73 -18.91 -28.53
C GLU A 461 5.58 -19.66 -27.18
N LYS A 462 5.92 -18.99 -26.06
CA LYS A 462 5.74 -19.62 -24.73
C LYS A 462 4.27 -19.84 -24.38
N MET A 463 3.36 -18.99 -24.86
CA MET A 463 1.92 -19.23 -24.74
C MET A 463 1.50 -20.49 -25.53
N ILE A 464 2.02 -20.68 -26.74
CA ILE A 464 1.79 -21.87 -27.56
C ILE A 464 2.35 -23.09 -26.84
N GLN A 465 3.60 -23.01 -26.39
CA GLN A 465 4.28 -24.11 -25.70
C GLN A 465 3.49 -24.62 -24.49
N ILE A 466 2.89 -23.75 -23.69
CA ILE A 466 2.04 -24.15 -22.53
C ILE A 466 0.76 -24.84 -22.97
N VAL A 467 0.19 -24.44 -24.11
CA VAL A 467 -1.03 -25.07 -24.62
C VAL A 467 -0.75 -26.48 -25.17
N GLU A 468 0.33 -26.62 -25.94
CA GLU A 468 0.71 -27.89 -26.57
C GLU A 468 1.34 -28.88 -25.58
N TYR A 469 2.14 -28.36 -24.64
CA TYR A 469 2.87 -29.15 -23.63
C TYR A 469 2.56 -28.62 -22.23
N PRO A 470 1.37 -28.93 -21.68
CA PRO A 470 0.94 -28.41 -20.38
C PRO A 470 1.89 -28.84 -19.26
N LEU A 471 2.31 -27.89 -18.44
CA LEU A 471 3.12 -28.16 -17.26
C LEU A 471 2.26 -28.83 -16.18
N THR A 472 2.81 -29.89 -15.56
CA THR A 472 2.15 -30.65 -14.51
C THR A 472 2.86 -30.46 -13.18
N ASN A 473 2.14 -30.65 -12.06
CA ASN A 473 2.72 -30.53 -10.71
C ASN A 473 3.32 -29.15 -10.44
N VAL A 474 2.74 -28.09 -10.98
CA VAL A 474 3.13 -26.72 -10.72
C VAL A 474 2.98 -26.42 -9.23
N ARG A 475 4.06 -26.09 -8.55
CA ARG A 475 4.10 -25.88 -7.10
C ARG A 475 5.12 -24.83 -6.71
N THR A 476 4.79 -24.06 -5.71
CA THR A 476 5.69 -23.04 -5.14
C THR A 476 6.95 -23.67 -4.58
N ASN A 477 8.10 -23.06 -4.88
CA ASN A 477 9.40 -23.42 -4.33
C ASN A 477 9.40 -23.38 -2.79
N GLU A 478 10.10 -24.31 -2.14
CA GLU A 478 10.15 -24.44 -0.66
C GLU A 478 10.58 -23.14 0.04
N ARG A 479 11.51 -22.38 -0.56
CA ARG A 479 12.00 -21.10 0.00
C ARG A 479 10.92 -20.01 0.07
N LEU A 480 9.85 -20.12 -0.72
CA LEU A 480 8.72 -19.18 -0.76
C LEU A 480 7.54 -19.65 0.10
N LYS A 481 7.66 -20.78 0.77
CA LYS A 481 6.61 -21.31 1.64
C LYS A 481 6.62 -20.65 3.02
N TYR A 482 5.48 -20.68 3.66
CA TYR A 482 5.28 -20.14 5.01
C TYR A 482 6.32 -20.61 6.03
N LYS A 483 6.68 -21.90 6.01
CA LYS A 483 7.67 -22.48 6.94
C LYS A 483 9.06 -21.84 6.78
N ALA A 484 9.53 -21.65 5.55
CA ALA A 484 10.81 -20.99 5.29
C ALA A 484 10.79 -19.52 5.76
N ALA A 485 9.67 -18.83 5.55
CA ALA A 485 9.52 -17.46 6.06
C ALA A 485 9.58 -17.40 7.59
N VAL A 486 8.97 -18.35 8.30
CA VAL A 486 9.06 -18.44 9.78
C VAL A 486 10.50 -18.53 10.23
N GLU A 487 11.29 -19.42 9.66
CA GLU A 487 12.73 -19.58 10.01
C GLU A 487 13.52 -18.30 9.66
N ASN A 488 13.35 -17.75 8.47
CA ASN A 488 14.04 -16.52 8.06
C ASN A 488 13.75 -15.33 9.00
N TYR A 489 12.50 -15.11 9.40
CA TYR A 489 12.16 -14.03 10.34
C TYR A 489 12.60 -14.33 11.77
N LYS A 490 12.62 -15.59 12.19
CA LYS A 490 13.16 -16.01 13.47
C LYS A 490 14.66 -15.69 13.55
N ASP A 491 15.42 -16.08 12.54
CA ASP A 491 16.86 -15.80 12.46
C ASP A 491 17.14 -14.29 12.43
N LEU A 492 16.37 -13.53 11.62
CA LEU A 492 16.49 -12.08 11.60
C LEU A 492 16.24 -11.45 12.97
N LEU A 493 15.18 -11.87 13.69
CA LEU A 493 14.87 -11.34 15.01
C LEU A 493 15.93 -11.75 16.04
N GLN A 494 16.51 -12.92 15.96
CA GLN A 494 17.63 -13.35 16.82
C GLN A 494 18.86 -12.46 16.58
N ILE A 495 19.25 -12.22 15.32
CA ILE A 495 20.36 -11.33 14.98
C ILE A 495 20.10 -9.91 15.52
N LEU A 496 18.87 -9.42 15.41
CA LEU A 496 18.48 -8.10 15.92
C LEU A 496 18.43 -8.06 17.46
N ALA A 497 18.07 -9.15 18.13
CA ALA A 497 17.99 -9.22 19.59
C ALA A 497 19.39 -9.27 20.25
N HIS A 498 20.38 -9.89 19.61
CA HIS A 498 21.72 -9.99 20.18
C HIS A 498 22.41 -8.61 20.21
N LYS A 499 22.70 -8.12 21.40
CA LYS A 499 23.65 -7.02 21.58
C LYS A 499 25.03 -7.55 21.17
N LYS A 500 25.62 -7.03 20.09
CA LYS A 500 27.09 -7.11 19.94
C LYS A 500 27.70 -6.29 21.08
N SER A 501 27.96 -6.95 22.21
CA SER A 501 28.84 -6.41 23.23
C SER A 501 30.21 -6.32 22.59
N LYS A 502 30.73 -5.12 22.36
CA LYS A 502 32.10 -4.87 21.95
C LYS A 502 33.12 -5.41 22.98
N PHE A 503 32.64 -5.89 24.11
CA PHE A 503 33.48 -6.46 25.20
C PHE A 503 33.73 -7.96 25.10
N SER A 504 32.98 -8.74 24.31
CA SER A 504 33.24 -10.20 24.21
C SER A 504 34.52 -10.54 23.41
N LYS A 505 34.96 -9.64 22.51
CA LYS A 505 36.21 -9.86 21.74
C LYS A 505 37.50 -9.59 22.53
N ILE A 506 37.43 -9.03 23.72
CA ILE A 506 38.61 -8.80 24.58
C ILE A 506 38.85 -9.99 25.50
N PHE A 507 37.83 -10.74 25.89
CA PHE A 507 37.98 -11.92 26.76
C PHE A 507 38.35 -13.22 26.04
N ASP A 508 38.10 -13.33 24.73
CA ASP A 508 38.52 -14.50 23.94
C ASP A 508 39.98 -14.44 23.45
N LYS A 509 40.69 -13.33 23.76
CA LYS A 509 42.12 -13.17 23.50
C LYS A 509 43.03 -13.35 24.75
N ILE A 510 42.41 -13.68 25.89
CA ILE A 510 43.13 -13.91 27.16
C ILE A 510 42.85 -15.33 27.72
N LYS A 511 42.52 -16.25 26.85
CA LYS A 511 42.57 -17.69 27.18
C LYS A 511 43.47 -18.41 26.21
#